data_296ad9aba60fb40be9ff2bd8687dbe48
#
_entry.id   296ad9aba60fb40be9ff2bd8687dbe48
#
_cell.length_a   1.000
_cell.length_b   1.000
_cell.length_c   1.000
_cell.angle_alpha   90.00
_cell.angle_beta   90.00
_cell.angle_gamma   90.00
#
_symmetry.space_group_name_H-M   'P 1'
#
loop_
_entity.id
_entity.type
_entity.pdbx_description
1 polymer ?
#
loop_
_entity_poly.entity_id
_entity_poly.type
_entity_poly.pdbx_seq_one_letter_code
_entity_poly.pdbx_strand_id
1 'polypeptide(L)'
;MRNQYFVLLFLFLVSCDGDKQILPKSTGSANEIIVVVSDFLWDKYPGKAVKEIFEKDYPGLPQSEPFFNIIRIKPGDFTTIFKTHQNIILISESQQEGKKNNFWASPQVVIGLQWSTERDNTKLIEKCKNYSAIFYQNQLKKVTEKFSLSNNTIHSNFQIDVKIPSEYTILSDSANLFWATYNPKKSDLIKQILIFRINVNELNFQENLILKVDSVLEKTLKGKDENNFIQIEKRFPLQISGNTYRGLWKMENEFMGGPFLMKIYKSKSGNVIVSIGIVFAPGEAKKRFMVEMDALL
;
A
#
# COMPACT_ATOMS: atom_id res chain seq x y z
N MET A 1 70.46 -39.57 26.28
CA MET A 1 69.84 -39.02 25.09
C MET A 1 68.31 -39.27 25.18
N ARG A 2 67.55 -38.24 25.46
CA ARG A 2 66.10 -38.36 25.78
C ARG A 2 65.33 -37.67 24.65
N ASN A 3 64.73 -38.50 23.74
CA ASN A 3 63.91 -38.02 22.65
C ASN A 3 62.56 -37.51 23.20
N GLN A 4 62.33 -36.21 23.03
CA GLN A 4 61.00 -35.59 23.24
C GLN A 4 60.24 -35.60 21.91
N TYR A 5 59.21 -36.43 21.82
CA TYR A 5 58.23 -36.34 20.72
C TYR A 5 57.24 -35.20 21.02
N PHE A 6 57.29 -34.15 20.21
CA PHE A 6 56.35 -33.06 20.24
C PHE A 6 55.13 -33.45 19.40
N VAL A 7 54.04 -33.83 20.06
CA VAL A 7 52.75 -34.13 19.37
C VAL A 7 52.06 -32.81 19.10
N LEU A 8 52.06 -32.39 17.84
CA LEU A 8 51.31 -31.21 17.37
C LEU A 8 49.85 -31.59 17.20
N LEU A 9 48.99 -31.20 18.17
CA LEU A 9 47.53 -31.40 18.11
C LEU A 9 46.92 -30.35 17.18
N PHE A 10 46.58 -30.74 15.95
CA PHE A 10 45.91 -29.93 14.96
C PHE A 10 44.42 -29.88 15.31
N LEU A 11 43.95 -28.82 15.99
CA LEU A 11 42.55 -28.52 16.22
C LEU A 11 41.92 -28.05 14.90
N PHE A 12 41.22 -28.93 14.21
CA PHE A 12 40.31 -28.56 13.14
C PHE A 12 39.10 -27.88 13.75
N LEU A 13 39.07 -26.57 13.71
CA LEU A 13 37.83 -25.78 13.92
C LEU A 13 36.96 -26.01 12.69
N VAL A 14 36.05 -26.98 12.77
CA VAL A 14 34.94 -27.09 11.83
C VAL A 14 34.01 -25.93 12.11
N SER A 15 34.19 -24.81 11.40
CA SER A 15 33.20 -23.76 11.31
C SER A 15 32.03 -24.32 10.52
N CYS A 16 30.99 -24.74 11.22
CA CYS A 16 29.67 -24.95 10.63
C CYS A 16 29.06 -23.55 10.33
N ASP A 17 29.47 -22.95 9.23
CA ASP A 17 28.65 -21.96 8.56
C ASP A 17 27.40 -22.68 8.06
N GLY A 18 26.31 -22.55 8.79
CA GLY A 18 25.02 -23.08 8.36
C GLY A 18 24.74 -22.54 6.96
N ASP A 19 24.68 -23.39 5.96
CA ASP A 19 24.33 -23.06 4.58
C ASP A 19 23.07 -22.22 4.59
N LYS A 20 23.21 -20.91 4.42
CA LYS A 20 22.07 -20.02 4.16
C LYS A 20 21.49 -20.44 2.83
N GLN A 21 20.45 -21.26 2.88
CA GLN A 21 19.76 -21.71 1.69
C GLN A 21 19.34 -20.47 0.90
N ILE A 22 19.91 -20.26 -0.27
CA ILE A 22 19.56 -19.15 -1.16
C ILE A 22 18.15 -19.43 -1.69
N LEU A 23 17.18 -18.69 -1.18
CA LEU A 23 15.79 -18.80 -1.62
C LEU A 23 15.62 -18.18 -3.02
N PRO A 24 14.81 -18.78 -3.89
CA PRO A 24 14.47 -18.18 -5.17
C PRO A 24 13.71 -16.85 -4.98
N LYS A 25 13.74 -16.00 -5.99
CA LYS A 25 12.95 -14.78 -6.01
C LYS A 25 11.45 -15.12 -6.01
N SER A 26 10.66 -14.42 -5.22
CA SER A 26 9.21 -14.61 -5.21
C SER A 26 8.56 -14.22 -6.54
N THR A 27 7.49 -14.93 -6.90
CA THR A 27 6.67 -14.72 -8.09
C THR A 27 5.34 -14.04 -7.72
N GLY A 28 4.53 -13.72 -8.73
CA GLY A 28 3.23 -13.10 -8.57
C GLY A 28 3.25 -11.60 -8.30
N SER A 29 2.10 -11.00 -8.37
CA SER A 29 1.88 -9.57 -8.16
C SER A 29 1.68 -9.25 -6.68
N ALA A 30 2.07 -8.05 -6.23
CA ALA A 30 1.93 -7.66 -4.82
C ALA A 30 0.46 -7.55 -4.36
N ASN A 31 -0.47 -7.38 -5.29
CA ASN A 31 -1.90 -7.34 -5.04
C ASN A 31 -2.60 -8.71 -5.20
N GLU A 32 -1.84 -9.78 -5.45
CA GLU A 32 -2.36 -11.15 -5.54
C GLU A 32 -2.06 -11.93 -4.26
N ILE A 33 -3.01 -12.75 -3.86
CA ILE A 33 -2.88 -13.65 -2.72
C ILE A 33 -3.28 -15.06 -3.15
N ILE A 34 -2.38 -16.02 -2.99
CA ILE A 34 -2.74 -17.45 -3.11
C ILE A 34 -3.39 -17.90 -1.80
N VAL A 35 -4.58 -18.45 -1.90
CA VAL A 35 -5.31 -19.06 -0.77
C VAL A 35 -5.39 -20.57 -1.00
N VAL A 36 -4.65 -21.32 -0.19
CA VAL A 36 -4.67 -22.77 -0.21
C VAL A 36 -5.72 -23.28 0.78
N VAL A 37 -6.78 -23.87 0.25
CA VAL A 37 -7.93 -24.26 1.06
C VAL A 37 -8.73 -25.36 0.35
N SER A 38 -9.29 -26.32 1.09
CA SER A 38 -10.18 -27.36 0.55
C SER A 38 -11.50 -26.75 0.05
N ASP A 39 -12.21 -27.48 -0.84
CA ASP A 39 -13.55 -27.07 -1.31
C ASP A 39 -14.51 -26.91 -0.13
N PHE A 40 -14.48 -27.84 0.81
CA PHE A 40 -15.34 -27.81 1.99
C PHE A 40 -15.16 -26.52 2.82
N LEU A 41 -13.92 -26.14 3.13
CA LEU A 41 -13.65 -24.92 3.91
C LEU A 41 -13.90 -23.64 3.11
N TRP A 42 -13.69 -23.67 1.79
CA TRP A 42 -13.97 -22.54 0.93
C TRP A 42 -15.45 -22.19 0.83
N ASP A 43 -16.31 -23.20 0.79
CA ASP A 43 -17.77 -23.02 0.72
C ASP A 43 -18.40 -22.71 2.08
N LYS A 44 -17.63 -22.87 3.16
CA LYS A 44 -18.00 -22.52 4.56
C LYS A 44 -17.51 -21.12 4.93
N TYR A 45 -17.58 -20.82 6.25
CA TYR A 45 -17.20 -19.52 6.78
C TYR A 45 -15.76 -19.07 6.42
N PRO A 46 -14.73 -19.94 6.42
CA PRO A 46 -13.37 -19.49 6.07
C PRO A 46 -13.27 -18.84 4.70
N GLY A 47 -13.86 -19.42 3.66
CA GLY A 47 -13.87 -18.84 2.34
C GLY A 47 -14.63 -17.51 2.28
N LYS A 48 -15.76 -17.39 3.00
CA LYS A 48 -16.53 -16.15 3.11
C LYS A 48 -15.71 -15.05 3.80
N ALA A 49 -15.08 -15.36 4.92
CA ALA A 49 -14.24 -14.40 5.67
C ALA A 49 -13.05 -13.89 4.83
N VAL A 50 -12.40 -14.79 4.08
CA VAL A 50 -11.31 -14.42 3.17
C VAL A 50 -11.82 -13.46 2.09
N LYS A 51 -12.91 -13.79 1.40
CA LYS A 51 -13.49 -12.91 0.37
C LYS A 51 -13.89 -11.55 0.94
N GLU A 52 -14.62 -11.54 2.05
CA GLU A 52 -15.08 -10.30 2.71
C GLU A 52 -13.95 -9.34 3.05
N ILE A 53 -12.79 -9.86 3.48
CA ILE A 53 -11.68 -9.02 3.94
C ILE A 53 -10.71 -8.68 2.81
N PHE A 54 -10.39 -9.62 1.94
CA PHE A 54 -9.33 -9.43 0.94
C PHE A 54 -9.88 -8.99 -0.42
N GLU A 55 -11.09 -9.40 -0.82
CA GLU A 55 -11.73 -8.96 -2.06
C GLU A 55 -12.69 -7.78 -1.87
N LYS A 56 -12.77 -7.19 -0.66
CA LYS A 56 -13.53 -5.95 -0.47
C LYS A 56 -13.05 -4.87 -1.44
N ASP A 57 -13.92 -3.95 -1.77
CA ASP A 57 -13.57 -2.82 -2.63
C ASP A 57 -12.44 -1.95 -2.05
N TYR A 58 -11.53 -1.54 -2.91
CA TYR A 58 -10.53 -0.53 -2.55
C TYR A 58 -11.25 0.81 -2.32
N PRO A 59 -11.03 1.48 -1.18
CA PRO A 59 -11.81 2.65 -0.79
C PRO A 59 -11.52 3.88 -1.66
N GLY A 60 -12.56 4.68 -1.92
CA GLY A 60 -12.44 5.99 -2.58
C GLY A 60 -12.24 5.92 -4.10
N LEU A 61 -12.60 4.81 -4.75
CA LEU A 61 -12.59 4.68 -6.20
C LEU A 61 -13.98 4.93 -6.81
N PRO A 62 -14.04 5.46 -8.05
CA PRO A 62 -15.32 5.67 -8.75
C PRO A 62 -15.97 4.37 -9.24
N GLN A 63 -15.18 3.30 -9.36
CA GLN A 63 -15.61 1.97 -9.76
C GLN A 63 -15.08 0.94 -8.76
N SER A 64 -15.81 -0.17 -8.58
CA SER A 64 -15.40 -1.27 -7.74
C SER A 64 -14.13 -1.92 -8.29
N GLU A 65 -13.09 -1.96 -7.48
CA GLU A 65 -11.85 -2.70 -7.73
C GLU A 65 -11.47 -3.45 -6.45
N PRO A 66 -11.24 -4.78 -6.49
CA PRO A 66 -10.96 -5.54 -5.28
C PRO A 66 -9.64 -5.12 -4.61
N PHE A 67 -9.63 -5.08 -3.28
CA PHE A 67 -8.45 -4.72 -2.49
C PHE A 67 -7.26 -5.64 -2.81
N PHE A 68 -7.50 -6.96 -2.85
CA PHE A 68 -6.58 -7.97 -3.37
C PHE A 68 -7.28 -8.88 -4.37
N ASN A 69 -6.52 -9.48 -5.28
CA ASN A 69 -6.99 -10.54 -6.17
C ASN A 69 -6.66 -11.89 -5.52
N ILE A 70 -7.67 -12.72 -5.29
CA ILE A 70 -7.50 -14.05 -4.70
C ILE A 70 -7.33 -15.08 -5.81
N ILE A 71 -6.28 -15.91 -5.67
CA ILE A 71 -6.06 -17.10 -6.48
C ILE A 71 -6.25 -18.30 -5.54
N ARG A 72 -7.40 -18.98 -5.65
CA ARG A 72 -7.67 -20.16 -4.85
C ARG A 72 -6.96 -21.38 -5.42
N ILE A 73 -6.31 -22.15 -4.56
CA ILE A 73 -5.63 -23.41 -4.90
C ILE A 73 -6.11 -24.50 -3.92
N LYS A 74 -6.44 -25.70 -4.44
CA LYS A 74 -6.72 -26.84 -3.57
C LYS A 74 -5.42 -27.37 -2.96
N PRO A 75 -5.44 -27.93 -1.74
CA PRO A 75 -4.23 -28.44 -1.09
C PRO A 75 -3.44 -29.44 -1.94
N GLY A 76 -4.12 -30.31 -2.69
CA GLY A 76 -3.49 -31.29 -3.60
C GLY A 76 -2.80 -30.67 -4.81
N ASP A 77 -3.24 -29.47 -5.23
CA ASP A 77 -2.71 -28.76 -6.41
C ASP A 77 -1.63 -27.73 -6.03
N PHE A 78 -1.34 -27.59 -4.74
CA PHE A 78 -0.37 -26.62 -4.23
C PHE A 78 1.07 -27.12 -4.45
N THR A 79 1.54 -26.99 -5.68
CA THR A 79 2.86 -27.41 -6.15
C THR A 79 3.94 -26.36 -5.93
N THR A 80 5.19 -26.69 -6.30
CA THR A 80 6.36 -25.81 -6.12
C THR A 80 6.20 -24.46 -6.80
N ILE A 81 5.54 -24.39 -7.95
CA ILE A 81 5.32 -23.13 -8.69
C ILE A 81 4.48 -22.13 -7.88
N PHE A 82 3.48 -22.61 -7.13
CA PHE A 82 2.66 -21.76 -6.28
C PHE A 82 3.35 -21.42 -4.96
N LYS A 83 4.25 -22.30 -4.47
CA LYS A 83 5.01 -22.05 -3.23
C LYS A 83 5.94 -20.85 -3.35
N THR A 84 6.36 -20.48 -4.55
CA THR A 84 7.20 -19.29 -4.75
C THR A 84 6.43 -17.98 -4.79
N HIS A 85 5.09 -18.02 -4.77
CA HIS A 85 4.27 -16.79 -4.76
C HIS A 85 4.53 -15.97 -3.48
N GLN A 86 4.53 -14.63 -3.63
CA GLN A 86 4.93 -13.75 -2.54
C GLN A 86 3.96 -13.67 -1.36
N ASN A 87 2.66 -13.83 -1.61
CA ASN A 87 1.62 -13.75 -0.58
C ASN A 87 0.80 -15.04 -0.59
N ILE A 88 0.87 -15.81 0.49
CA ILE A 88 0.22 -17.11 0.60
C ILE A 88 -0.54 -17.20 1.92
N ILE A 89 -1.78 -17.67 1.87
CA ILE A 89 -2.60 -18.05 3.02
C ILE A 89 -2.90 -19.54 2.93
N LEU A 90 -2.57 -20.28 3.99
CA LEU A 90 -2.88 -21.71 4.14
C LEU A 90 -4.00 -21.84 5.18
N ILE A 91 -5.11 -22.50 4.81
CA ILE A 91 -6.26 -22.69 5.71
C ILE A 91 -6.61 -24.18 5.81
N SER A 92 -6.58 -24.75 7.02
CA SER A 92 -7.08 -26.09 7.31
C SER A 92 -7.43 -26.25 8.79
N GLU A 93 -8.06 -27.36 9.14
CA GLU A 93 -8.40 -27.70 10.53
C GLU A 93 -7.16 -27.96 11.39
N SER A 94 -6.09 -28.48 10.79
CA SER A 94 -4.83 -28.81 11.46
C SER A 94 -3.69 -27.83 11.14
N GLN A 95 -3.97 -26.70 10.47
CA GLN A 95 -2.95 -25.75 10.08
C GLN A 95 -2.30 -25.10 11.30
N GLN A 96 -0.97 -25.13 11.36
CA GLN A 96 -0.24 -24.34 12.34
C GLN A 96 -0.47 -22.85 12.09
N GLU A 97 -1.01 -22.16 13.06
CA GLU A 97 -1.27 -20.72 12.98
C GLU A 97 0.03 -19.91 13.05
N GLY A 98 0.06 -18.82 12.32
CA GLY A 98 1.14 -17.84 12.38
C GLY A 98 1.59 -17.31 11.04
N LYS A 99 2.61 -16.47 11.10
CA LYS A 99 3.25 -15.83 9.94
C LYS A 99 4.69 -16.33 9.80
N LYS A 100 5.06 -16.73 8.59
CA LYS A 100 6.44 -17.02 8.21
C LYS A 100 6.88 -16.08 7.09
N ASN A 101 8.05 -15.47 7.24
CA ASN A 101 8.64 -14.66 6.18
C ASN A 101 9.67 -15.51 5.44
N ASN A 102 9.75 -15.34 4.11
CA ASN A 102 10.75 -15.98 3.26
C ASN A 102 10.85 -17.50 3.49
N PHE A 103 9.70 -18.19 3.44
CA PHE A 103 9.64 -19.61 3.75
C PHE A 103 10.04 -20.48 2.55
N TRP A 104 9.57 -20.16 1.34
CA TRP A 104 9.91 -20.87 0.10
C TRP A 104 10.55 -19.99 -0.96
N ALA A 105 10.41 -18.67 -0.82
CA ALA A 105 10.95 -17.67 -1.73
C ALA A 105 11.24 -16.37 -0.99
N SER A 106 11.96 -15.44 -1.57
CA SER A 106 12.24 -14.13 -0.97
C SER A 106 12.03 -12.99 -1.99
N PRO A 107 11.33 -11.91 -1.58
CA PRO A 107 10.59 -11.66 -0.35
C PRO A 107 9.19 -12.35 -0.36
N GLN A 108 8.84 -13.02 0.72
CA GLN A 108 7.57 -13.78 0.81
C GLN A 108 6.93 -13.66 2.19
N VAL A 109 5.60 -13.66 2.23
CA VAL A 109 4.82 -13.83 3.47
C VAL A 109 3.88 -15.02 3.31
N VAL A 110 4.01 -15.99 4.21
CA VAL A 110 3.14 -17.16 4.30
C VAL A 110 2.41 -17.11 5.63
N ILE A 111 1.08 -17.23 5.59
CA ILE A 111 0.20 -17.16 6.75
C ILE A 111 -0.53 -18.48 6.90
N GLY A 112 -0.46 -19.06 8.08
CA GLY A 112 -1.27 -20.22 8.49
C GLY A 112 -2.48 -19.75 9.28
N LEU A 113 -3.68 -20.21 8.90
CA LEU A 113 -4.94 -19.98 9.58
C LEU A 113 -5.58 -21.33 9.92
N GLN A 114 -5.89 -21.56 11.18
CA GLN A 114 -6.64 -22.71 11.63
C GLN A 114 -8.13 -22.37 11.75
N TRP A 115 -8.98 -23.28 11.28
CA TRP A 115 -10.42 -23.20 11.51
C TRP A 115 -10.98 -24.61 11.59
N SER A 116 -11.64 -24.93 12.68
CA SER A 116 -12.22 -26.26 12.93
C SER A 116 -13.73 -26.19 13.16
N THR A 117 -14.20 -25.13 13.78
CA THR A 117 -15.61 -24.96 14.15
C THR A 117 -16.07 -23.52 14.00
N GLU A 118 -17.39 -23.30 14.06
CA GLU A 118 -17.99 -21.96 14.00
C GLU A 118 -17.55 -21.04 15.15
N ARG A 119 -17.08 -21.61 16.28
CA ARG A 119 -16.51 -20.84 17.40
C ARG A 119 -15.23 -20.08 16.98
N ASP A 120 -14.56 -20.52 15.92
CA ASP A 120 -13.35 -19.91 15.42
C ASP A 120 -13.65 -18.69 14.50
N ASN A 121 -14.90 -18.45 14.14
CA ASN A 121 -15.26 -17.43 13.14
C ASN A 121 -14.78 -16.02 13.50
N THR A 122 -15.04 -15.56 14.73
CA THR A 122 -14.63 -14.21 15.18
C THR A 122 -13.11 -14.07 15.14
N LYS A 123 -12.39 -15.07 15.64
CA LYS A 123 -10.92 -15.11 15.66
C LYS A 123 -10.35 -15.14 14.24
N LEU A 124 -10.99 -15.87 13.33
CA LEU A 124 -10.55 -15.96 11.94
C LEU A 124 -10.67 -14.60 11.23
N ILE A 125 -11.81 -13.91 11.36
CA ILE A 125 -12.02 -12.62 10.71
C ILE A 125 -11.08 -11.53 11.25
N GLU A 126 -10.80 -11.52 12.54
CA GLU A 126 -9.81 -10.61 13.13
C GLU A 126 -8.40 -10.85 12.58
N LYS A 127 -8.01 -12.13 12.46
CA LYS A 127 -6.73 -12.50 11.85
C LYS A 127 -6.66 -12.08 10.38
N CYS A 128 -7.72 -12.32 9.60
CA CYS A 128 -7.79 -11.88 8.21
C CYS A 128 -7.62 -10.36 8.10
N LYS A 129 -8.26 -9.55 8.97
CA LYS A 129 -8.08 -8.09 9.01
C LYS A 129 -6.63 -7.70 9.29
N ASN A 130 -6.01 -8.30 10.30
CA ASN A 130 -4.62 -8.02 10.65
C ASN A 130 -3.65 -8.39 9.53
N TYR A 131 -3.84 -9.54 8.90
CA TYR A 131 -2.99 -10.00 7.80
C TYR A 131 -3.22 -9.23 6.52
N SER A 132 -4.44 -8.76 6.25
CA SER A 132 -4.72 -7.84 5.14
C SER A 132 -3.89 -6.55 5.26
N ALA A 133 -3.80 -5.99 6.47
CA ALA A 133 -2.94 -4.83 6.73
C ALA A 133 -1.46 -5.13 6.47
N ILE A 134 -0.96 -6.29 6.90
CA ILE A 134 0.44 -6.72 6.66
C ILE A 134 0.73 -6.87 5.17
N PHE A 135 -0.14 -7.54 4.41
CA PHE A 135 0.02 -7.67 2.96
C PHE A 135 0.00 -6.32 2.26
N TYR A 136 -0.88 -5.41 2.70
CA TYR A 136 -0.95 -4.07 2.15
C TYR A 136 0.33 -3.26 2.41
N GLN A 137 0.86 -3.28 3.63
CA GLN A 137 2.14 -2.62 3.95
C GLN A 137 3.29 -3.18 3.11
N ASN A 138 3.36 -4.49 2.89
CA ASN A 138 4.34 -5.10 2.01
C ASN A 138 4.16 -4.65 0.55
N GLN A 139 2.92 -4.47 0.10
CA GLN A 139 2.63 -3.94 -1.24
C GLN A 139 3.14 -2.50 -1.37
N LEU A 140 2.85 -1.62 -0.41
CA LEU A 140 3.32 -0.23 -0.41
C LEU A 140 4.86 -0.18 -0.46
N LYS A 141 5.54 -0.95 0.37
CA LYS A 141 7.00 -1.03 0.37
C LYS A 141 7.55 -1.42 -1.00
N LYS A 142 7.00 -2.48 -1.62
CA LYS A 142 7.43 -2.92 -2.96
C LYS A 142 7.16 -1.89 -4.06
N VAL A 143 6.07 -1.14 -3.96
CA VAL A 143 5.78 -0.05 -4.90
C VAL A 143 6.84 1.04 -4.76
N THR A 144 7.18 1.44 -3.54
CA THR A 144 8.22 2.45 -3.29
C THR A 144 9.59 2.02 -3.79
N GLU A 145 9.98 0.74 -3.61
CA GLU A 145 11.27 0.20 -4.03
C GLU A 145 11.50 0.21 -5.55
N LYS A 146 10.45 0.44 -6.34
CA LYS A 146 10.54 0.54 -7.81
C LYS A 146 11.00 1.91 -8.31
N PHE A 147 10.91 2.93 -7.47
CA PHE A 147 11.21 4.28 -7.87
C PHE A 147 12.62 4.73 -7.48
N SER A 148 13.31 5.37 -8.41
CA SER A 148 14.39 6.28 -8.07
C SER A 148 13.76 7.58 -7.55
N LEU A 149 14.28 8.11 -6.44
CA LEU A 149 13.69 9.26 -5.79
C LEU A 149 14.45 10.55 -6.14
N SER A 150 13.71 11.64 -6.33
CA SER A 150 14.30 12.97 -6.50
C SER A 150 14.69 13.58 -5.16
N ASN A 151 15.72 14.43 -5.18
CA ASN A 151 16.03 15.31 -4.06
C ASN A 151 14.98 16.43 -3.99
N ASN A 152 14.51 16.74 -2.77
CA ASN A 152 13.55 17.82 -2.52
C ASN A 152 13.70 18.35 -1.09
N THR A 153 13.00 19.43 -0.77
CA THR A 153 13.04 20.06 0.55
C THR A 153 11.82 19.73 1.43
N ILE A 154 11.03 18.71 1.09
CA ILE A 154 9.79 18.37 1.82
C ILE A 154 10.07 18.11 3.30
N HIS A 155 11.06 17.27 3.59
CA HIS A 155 11.37 16.93 4.99
C HIS A 155 11.80 18.17 5.79
N SER A 156 12.67 19.02 5.24
CA SER A 156 13.11 20.27 5.91
C SER A 156 11.99 21.28 6.07
N ASN A 157 11.14 21.43 5.06
CA ASN A 157 10.07 22.42 5.05
C ASN A 157 8.84 21.99 5.84
N PHE A 158 8.43 20.70 5.74
CA PHE A 158 7.14 20.23 6.26
C PHE A 158 7.28 19.22 7.41
N GLN A 159 8.49 18.67 7.67
CA GLN A 159 8.76 17.66 8.70
C GLN A 159 7.92 16.37 8.50
N ILE A 160 7.68 16.00 7.25
CA ILE A 160 7.03 14.76 6.86
C ILE A 160 7.89 14.01 5.83
N ASP A 161 7.72 12.70 5.75
CA ASP A 161 8.42 11.85 4.80
C ASP A 161 7.51 11.51 3.62
N VAL A 162 7.60 12.30 2.55
CA VAL A 162 6.95 12.05 1.27
C VAL A 162 8.00 11.76 0.22
N LYS A 163 7.77 10.74 -0.57
CA LYS A 163 8.71 10.26 -1.59
C LYS A 163 8.26 10.74 -2.96
N ILE A 164 9.14 11.46 -3.65
CA ILE A 164 8.85 11.96 -5.00
C ILE A 164 9.71 11.17 -6.00
N PRO A 165 9.09 10.37 -6.90
CA PRO A 165 9.84 9.71 -7.96
C PRO A 165 10.53 10.69 -8.89
N SER A 166 11.72 10.33 -9.38
CA SER A 166 12.52 11.18 -10.27
C SER A 166 11.86 11.48 -11.62
N GLU A 167 10.84 10.70 -11.98
CA GLU A 167 10.03 10.92 -13.20
C GLU A 167 8.99 12.06 -13.06
N TYR A 168 8.77 12.57 -11.83
CA TYR A 168 7.91 13.72 -11.60
C TYR A 168 8.68 15.02 -11.86
N THR A 169 8.02 15.98 -12.49
CA THR A 169 8.51 17.35 -12.62
C THR A 169 8.09 18.15 -11.39
N ILE A 170 9.05 18.69 -10.67
CA ILE A 170 8.79 19.58 -9.52
C ILE A 170 8.48 20.98 -10.07
N LEU A 171 7.28 21.49 -9.80
CA LEU A 171 6.79 22.79 -10.23
C LEU A 171 6.92 23.87 -9.13
N SER A 172 6.88 23.43 -7.86
CA SER A 172 7.14 24.29 -6.70
C SER A 172 7.81 23.47 -5.60
N ASP A 173 8.86 24.02 -4.99
CA ASP A 173 9.52 23.46 -3.81
C ASP A 173 9.84 24.60 -2.84
N SER A 174 8.81 25.02 -2.08
CA SER A 174 8.88 26.15 -1.14
C SER A 174 8.42 25.77 0.25
N ALA A 175 8.64 26.63 1.22
CA ALA A 175 8.19 26.41 2.60
C ALA A 175 6.65 26.35 2.77
N ASN A 176 5.90 26.91 1.83
CA ASN A 176 4.43 26.98 1.90
C ASN A 176 3.73 26.00 1.00
N LEU A 177 4.34 25.63 -0.14
CA LEU A 177 3.76 24.76 -1.15
C LEU A 177 4.87 23.94 -1.82
N PHE A 178 4.75 22.63 -1.76
CA PHE A 178 5.42 21.71 -2.66
C PHE A 178 4.41 21.22 -3.70
N TRP A 179 4.81 21.18 -4.97
CA TRP A 179 3.98 20.67 -6.06
C TRP A 179 4.83 19.94 -7.08
N ALA A 180 4.48 18.69 -7.35
CA ALA A 180 5.10 17.85 -8.36
C ALA A 180 4.03 17.20 -9.25
N THR A 181 4.33 17.08 -10.54
CA THR A 181 3.44 16.49 -11.55
C THR A 181 4.11 15.40 -12.34
N TYR A 182 3.37 14.35 -12.66
CA TYR A 182 3.71 13.37 -13.67
C TYR A 182 2.69 13.45 -14.79
N ASN A 183 3.12 13.88 -15.96
CA ASN A 183 2.27 14.10 -17.16
C ASN A 183 3.04 13.67 -18.42
N PRO A 184 3.06 12.37 -18.73
CA PRO A 184 3.82 11.85 -19.87
C PRO A 184 3.15 12.19 -21.21
N LYS A 185 3.93 12.62 -22.21
CA LYS A 185 3.43 13.05 -23.54
C LYS A 185 2.66 11.96 -24.32
N LYS A 186 2.80 10.69 -23.98
CA LYS A 186 2.23 9.55 -24.72
C LYS A 186 1.01 8.92 -24.04
N SER A 187 0.47 9.53 -23.00
CA SER A 187 -0.65 9.00 -22.23
C SER A 187 -1.45 10.14 -21.63
N ASP A 188 -2.74 9.94 -21.44
CA ASP A 188 -3.62 10.89 -20.73
C ASP A 188 -3.50 10.79 -19.22
N LEU A 189 -2.60 9.94 -18.70
CA LEU A 189 -2.34 9.80 -17.28
C LEU A 189 -1.71 11.07 -16.69
N ILE A 190 -2.38 11.67 -15.73
CA ILE A 190 -1.84 12.78 -14.96
C ILE A 190 -1.85 12.40 -13.48
N LYS A 191 -0.72 12.56 -12.81
CA LYS A 191 -0.60 12.41 -11.36
C LYS A 191 -0.05 13.71 -10.78
N GLN A 192 -0.67 14.18 -9.71
CA GLN A 192 -0.27 15.40 -9.00
C GLN A 192 0.01 15.06 -7.54
N ILE A 193 1.07 15.60 -6.98
CA ILE A 193 1.36 15.54 -5.55
C ILE A 193 1.53 16.98 -5.06
N LEU A 194 0.70 17.37 -4.08
CA LEU A 194 0.81 18.67 -3.43
C LEU A 194 1.00 18.47 -1.94
N ILE A 195 1.84 19.33 -1.33
CA ILE A 195 2.02 19.40 0.12
C ILE A 195 1.96 20.87 0.51
N PHE A 196 1.11 21.19 1.48
CA PHE A 196 0.91 22.58 1.92
C PHE A 196 0.46 22.65 3.37
N ARG A 197 0.52 23.86 3.95
CA ARG A 197 0.02 24.16 5.28
C ARG A 197 -1.28 24.90 5.20
N ILE A 198 -2.21 24.52 6.09
CA ILE A 198 -3.47 25.24 6.31
C ILE A 198 -3.70 25.41 7.81
N ASN A 199 -4.43 26.46 8.16
CA ASN A 199 -4.95 26.65 9.51
C ASN A 199 -6.42 26.22 9.52
N VAL A 200 -6.76 25.27 10.38
CA VAL A 200 -8.11 24.70 10.48
C VAL A 200 -8.62 24.89 11.92
N ASN A 201 -9.79 25.47 12.05
CA ASN A 201 -10.47 25.55 13.35
C ASN A 201 -10.91 24.14 13.79
N GLU A 202 -10.75 23.81 15.07
CA GLU A 202 -11.16 22.50 15.62
C GLU A 202 -12.67 22.31 15.61
N LEU A 203 -13.44 23.37 15.73
CA LEU A 203 -14.89 23.36 15.52
C LEU A 203 -15.20 23.07 14.03
N ASN A 204 -15.94 21.98 13.77
CA ASN A 204 -16.24 21.50 12.42
C ASN A 204 -14.97 21.20 11.59
N PHE A 205 -14.00 20.56 12.21
CA PHE A 205 -12.66 20.32 11.63
C PHE A 205 -12.73 19.77 10.20
N GLN A 206 -13.56 18.75 9.96
CA GLN A 206 -13.62 18.08 8.65
C GLN A 206 -14.15 19.00 7.55
N GLU A 207 -15.21 19.76 7.81
CA GLU A 207 -15.79 20.71 6.86
C GLU A 207 -14.79 21.83 6.54
N ASN A 208 -14.21 22.44 7.57
CA ASN A 208 -13.19 23.48 7.43
C ASN A 208 -11.95 22.98 6.69
N LEU A 209 -11.53 21.73 6.95
CA LEU A 209 -10.42 21.10 6.24
C LEU A 209 -10.70 21.05 4.73
N ILE A 210 -11.85 20.53 4.34
CA ILE A 210 -12.20 20.37 2.91
C ILE A 210 -12.31 21.74 2.21
N LEU A 211 -12.95 22.73 2.83
CA LEU A 211 -13.03 24.08 2.28
C LEU A 211 -11.65 24.72 2.06
N LYS A 212 -10.72 24.53 3.01
CA LYS A 212 -9.34 25.02 2.89
C LYS A 212 -8.55 24.28 1.82
N VAL A 213 -8.71 22.96 1.73
CA VAL A 213 -8.08 22.14 0.69
C VAL A 213 -8.59 22.58 -0.68
N ASP A 214 -9.91 22.69 -0.88
CA ASP A 214 -10.51 23.19 -2.13
C ASP A 214 -9.94 24.54 -2.53
N SER A 215 -9.81 25.48 -1.58
CA SER A 215 -9.23 26.81 -1.85
C SER A 215 -7.77 26.77 -2.32
N VAL A 216 -6.96 25.79 -1.87
CA VAL A 216 -5.59 25.61 -2.35
C VAL A 216 -5.59 24.96 -3.73
N LEU A 217 -6.42 23.92 -3.94
CA LEU A 217 -6.53 23.23 -5.21
C LEU A 217 -7.00 24.18 -6.32
N GLU A 218 -8.03 24.99 -6.05
CA GLU A 218 -8.55 26.02 -6.97
C GLU A 218 -7.48 27.01 -7.43
N LYS A 219 -6.61 27.43 -6.52
CA LYS A 219 -5.52 28.38 -6.83
C LYS A 219 -4.36 27.74 -7.60
N THR A 220 -4.10 26.47 -7.33
CA THR A 220 -2.88 25.79 -7.80
C THR A 220 -3.14 24.98 -9.07
N LEU A 221 -4.25 24.25 -9.13
CA LEU A 221 -4.53 23.31 -10.22
C LEU A 221 -5.64 23.89 -11.13
N LYS A 222 -5.21 24.64 -12.13
CA LYS A 222 -6.07 25.28 -13.14
C LYS A 222 -6.20 24.41 -14.39
N GLY A 223 -7.34 24.48 -15.05
CA GLY A 223 -7.57 23.95 -16.39
C GLY A 223 -7.04 24.90 -17.47
N LYS A 224 -7.58 24.77 -18.69
CA LYS A 224 -7.21 25.64 -19.82
C LYS A 224 -7.68 27.08 -19.61
N ASP A 225 -8.86 27.25 -18.99
CA ASP A 225 -9.41 28.55 -18.67
C ASP A 225 -9.30 28.80 -17.15
N GLU A 226 -9.17 30.07 -16.76
CA GLU A 226 -9.03 30.46 -15.35
C GLU A 226 -10.19 30.00 -14.46
N ASN A 227 -11.39 29.84 -15.03
CA ASN A 227 -12.59 29.36 -14.35
C ASN A 227 -12.63 27.83 -14.21
N ASN A 228 -11.68 27.10 -14.80
CA ASN A 228 -11.55 25.65 -14.71
C ASN A 228 -10.53 25.31 -13.63
N PHE A 229 -10.97 24.69 -12.57
CA PHE A 229 -10.14 24.36 -11.41
C PHE A 229 -10.58 23.06 -10.75
N ILE A 230 -9.67 22.44 -10.02
CA ILE A 230 -9.92 21.19 -9.29
C ILE A 230 -10.54 21.47 -7.93
N GLN A 231 -11.58 20.70 -7.58
CA GLN A 231 -12.17 20.64 -6.26
C GLN A 231 -12.58 19.22 -5.88
N ILE A 232 -12.80 18.99 -4.57
CA ILE A 232 -13.27 17.71 -4.05
C ILE A 232 -14.73 17.53 -4.45
N GLU A 233 -15.08 16.35 -5.02
CA GLU A 233 -16.44 16.01 -5.41
C GLU A 233 -17.27 15.61 -4.17
N LYS A 234 -18.09 16.54 -3.69
CA LYS A 234 -18.85 16.40 -2.43
C LYS A 234 -20.01 15.39 -2.48
N ARG A 235 -20.44 14.99 -3.70
CA ARG A 235 -21.50 13.97 -3.86
C ARG A 235 -21.01 12.57 -3.47
N PHE A 236 -19.70 12.34 -3.43
CA PHE A 236 -19.10 11.09 -2.98
C PHE A 236 -18.57 11.24 -1.56
N PRO A 237 -19.10 10.46 -0.60
CA PRO A 237 -18.63 10.51 0.78
C PRO A 237 -17.14 10.16 0.88
N LEU A 238 -16.41 10.93 1.68
CA LEU A 238 -15.02 10.65 1.96
C LEU A 238 -14.88 9.34 2.74
N GLN A 239 -13.94 8.52 2.33
CA GLN A 239 -13.52 7.33 3.06
C GLN A 239 -12.34 7.69 3.96
N ILE A 240 -12.58 7.71 5.28
CA ILE A 240 -11.59 8.16 6.26
C ILE A 240 -11.08 6.98 7.08
N SER A 241 -9.77 6.85 7.18
CA SER A 241 -9.09 5.85 8.02
C SER A 241 -7.87 6.47 8.68
N GLY A 242 -7.94 6.71 9.98
CA GLY A 242 -6.90 7.43 10.71
C GLY A 242 -6.70 8.85 10.15
N ASN A 243 -5.49 9.15 9.71
CA ASN A 243 -5.14 10.43 9.09
C ASN A 243 -5.28 10.45 7.57
N THR A 244 -5.79 9.36 6.97
CA THR A 244 -5.89 9.19 5.52
C THR A 244 -7.33 9.38 5.06
N TYR A 245 -7.50 10.25 4.09
CA TYR A 245 -8.77 10.61 3.44
C TYR A 245 -8.71 10.18 1.98
N ARG A 246 -9.73 9.48 1.50
CA ARG A 246 -9.86 9.07 0.11
C ARG A 246 -11.21 9.54 -0.42
N GLY A 247 -11.24 9.98 -1.67
CA GLY A 247 -12.45 10.44 -2.32
C GLY A 247 -12.22 10.73 -3.79
N LEU A 248 -13.16 11.44 -4.38
CA LEU A 248 -13.11 11.86 -5.77
C LEU A 248 -12.93 13.37 -5.86
N TRP A 249 -12.22 13.78 -6.89
CA TRP A 249 -12.11 15.16 -7.33
C TRP A 249 -12.77 15.34 -8.70
N LYS A 250 -13.17 16.54 -9.00
CA LYS A 250 -13.64 16.97 -10.32
C LYS A 250 -12.98 18.27 -10.73
N MET A 251 -12.91 18.52 -12.03
CA MET A 251 -12.61 19.84 -12.56
C MET A 251 -13.92 20.57 -12.82
N GLU A 252 -14.03 21.80 -12.34
CA GLU A 252 -15.20 22.63 -12.59
C GLU A 252 -15.19 23.04 -14.06
N ASN A 253 -16.37 23.01 -14.70
CA ASN A 253 -16.60 23.31 -16.11
C ASN A 253 -15.88 22.41 -17.14
N GLU A 254 -15.32 21.26 -16.71
CA GLU A 254 -14.73 20.27 -17.59
C GLU A 254 -15.14 18.82 -17.18
N PHE A 255 -15.02 17.88 -18.13
CA PHE A 255 -15.32 16.46 -17.88
C PHE A 255 -14.10 15.69 -17.34
N MET A 256 -13.34 16.32 -16.46
CA MET A 256 -12.21 15.68 -15.81
C MET A 256 -12.51 15.39 -14.35
N GLY A 257 -12.07 14.22 -13.90
CA GLY A 257 -12.23 13.79 -12.52
C GLY A 257 -11.49 12.49 -12.26
N GLY A 258 -11.37 12.14 -11.00
CA GLY A 258 -10.72 10.90 -10.60
C GLY A 258 -10.57 10.76 -9.10
N PRO A 259 -9.88 9.74 -8.63
CA PRO A 259 -9.64 9.57 -7.20
C PRO A 259 -8.51 10.46 -6.70
N PHE A 260 -8.58 10.75 -5.40
CA PHE A 260 -7.47 11.31 -4.63
C PHE A 260 -7.24 10.54 -3.34
N LEU A 261 -6.02 10.66 -2.81
CA LEU A 261 -5.63 10.24 -1.49
C LEU A 261 -4.96 11.42 -0.79
N MET A 262 -5.39 11.72 0.43
CA MET A 262 -4.87 12.82 1.22
C MET A 262 -4.49 12.31 2.61
N LYS A 263 -3.30 12.69 3.09
CA LYS A 263 -2.85 12.43 4.46
C LYS A 263 -2.71 13.75 5.22
N ILE A 264 -3.17 13.73 6.47
CA ILE A 264 -3.24 14.90 7.34
C ILE A 264 -2.27 14.71 8.50
N TYR A 265 -1.43 15.72 8.72
CA TYR A 265 -0.48 15.74 9.82
C TYR A 265 -0.75 16.99 10.68
N LYS A 266 -1.22 16.77 11.90
CA LYS A 266 -1.46 17.87 12.86
C LYS A 266 -0.13 18.33 13.47
N SER A 267 0.18 19.61 13.35
CA SER A 267 1.31 20.23 14.04
C SER A 267 0.93 20.67 15.44
N LYS A 268 1.91 20.73 16.35
CA LYS A 268 1.75 21.27 17.71
C LYS A 268 1.33 22.75 17.74
N SER A 269 1.56 23.49 16.65
CA SER A 269 1.21 24.91 16.51
C SER A 269 -0.24 25.17 16.04
N GLY A 270 -1.09 24.13 15.95
CA GLY A 270 -2.46 24.26 15.42
C GLY A 270 -2.54 24.29 13.88
N ASN A 271 -1.40 24.30 13.19
CA ASN A 271 -1.35 24.16 11.75
C ASN A 271 -1.57 22.69 11.34
N VAL A 272 -2.17 22.49 10.18
CA VAL A 272 -2.33 21.19 9.55
C VAL A 272 -1.48 21.16 8.30
N ILE A 273 -0.64 20.13 8.18
CA ILE A 273 0.06 19.82 6.93
C ILE A 273 -0.81 18.82 6.17
N VAL A 274 -1.07 19.14 4.93
CA VAL A 274 -1.81 18.31 3.98
C VAL A 274 -0.86 17.80 2.94
N SER A 275 -0.82 16.48 2.75
CA SER A 275 -0.16 15.84 1.61
C SER A 275 -1.25 15.16 0.77
N ILE A 276 -1.42 15.55 -0.49
CA ILE A 276 -2.49 15.05 -1.36
C ILE A 276 -1.93 14.57 -2.70
N GLY A 277 -2.34 13.35 -3.09
CA GLY A 277 -2.08 12.77 -4.40
C GLY A 277 -3.37 12.69 -5.21
N ILE A 278 -3.36 13.27 -6.40
CA ILE A 278 -4.51 13.37 -7.31
C ILE A 278 -4.19 12.59 -8.59
N VAL A 279 -5.13 11.79 -9.08
CA VAL A 279 -4.93 10.95 -10.26
C VAL A 279 -6.03 11.20 -11.29
N PHE A 280 -5.63 11.48 -12.53
CA PHE A 280 -6.45 11.41 -13.73
C PHE A 280 -5.92 10.29 -14.62
N ALA A 281 -6.74 9.29 -14.91
CA ALA A 281 -6.35 8.11 -15.69
C ALA A 281 -7.58 7.60 -16.45
N PRO A 282 -8.04 8.29 -17.51
CA PRO A 282 -9.24 7.90 -18.23
C PRO A 282 -9.08 6.51 -18.86
N GLY A 283 -10.14 5.71 -18.79
CA GLY A 283 -10.15 4.35 -19.36
C GLY A 283 -9.33 3.29 -18.62
N GLU A 284 -8.62 3.63 -17.53
CA GLU A 284 -7.77 2.70 -16.78
C GLU A 284 -8.33 2.36 -15.40
N ALA A 285 -7.98 1.16 -14.86
CA ALA A 285 -8.18 0.81 -13.47
C ALA A 285 -7.37 1.73 -12.54
N LYS A 286 -8.01 2.28 -11.50
CA LYS A 286 -7.45 3.36 -10.68
C LYS A 286 -6.68 2.86 -9.45
N LYS A 287 -7.00 1.66 -8.95
CA LYS A 287 -6.40 1.12 -7.73
C LYS A 287 -4.88 1.17 -7.73
N ARG A 288 -4.24 0.75 -8.85
CA ARG A 288 -2.78 0.73 -8.94
C ARG A 288 -2.14 2.09 -8.67
N PHE A 289 -2.76 3.16 -9.18
CA PHE A 289 -2.27 4.52 -8.99
C PHE A 289 -2.52 5.02 -7.57
N MET A 290 -3.66 4.63 -6.96
CA MET A 290 -3.95 5.01 -5.59
C MET A 290 -3.08 4.28 -4.56
N VAL A 291 -2.71 3.02 -4.83
CA VAL A 291 -1.70 2.29 -4.06
C VAL A 291 -0.33 2.97 -4.20
N GLU A 292 0.01 3.46 -5.39
CA GLU A 292 1.22 4.25 -5.60
C GLU A 292 1.18 5.55 -4.77
N MET A 293 0.09 6.33 -4.83
CA MET A 293 -0.05 7.53 -4.00
C MET A 293 0.08 7.23 -2.51
N ASP A 294 -0.54 6.13 -2.03
CA ASP A 294 -0.44 5.75 -0.62
C ASP A 294 0.99 5.34 -0.20
N ALA A 295 1.76 4.79 -1.14
CA ALA A 295 3.15 4.42 -0.92
C ALA A 295 4.12 5.62 -0.95
N LEU A 296 3.76 6.69 -1.65
CA LEU A 296 4.58 7.89 -1.82
C LEU A 296 4.32 8.93 -0.72
N LEU A 297 3.05 9.11 -0.32
CA LEU A 297 2.61 10.06 0.70
C LEU A 297 2.76 9.52 2.12
#